data_a944e68d30ba20a9f48b645b0dd4308a
#
_entry.id   a944e68d30ba20a9f48b645b0dd4308a
#
_cell.length_a   1.000
_cell.length_b   1.000
_cell.length_c   1.000
_cell.angle_alpha   90.00
_cell.angle_beta   90.00
_cell.angle_gamma   90.00
#
_symmetry.space_group_name_H-M   'P 1'
#
loop_
_entity.id
_entity.type
_entity.pdbx_description
1 polymer ?
#
loop_
_entity_poly.entity_id
_entity_poly.type
_entity_poly.pdbx_seq_one_letter_code
_entity_poly.pdbx_strand_id
1 'polypeptide(L)'
;MEQVRISKILSELGLCSRREADKYIEQGLVLLDGKVVDELGTKAYRSQKVELLKKARLNQSLKATVILNKPVSYISHLDDDKEFTPASSLITPDNYYNSQNQETPSKRNPIFNRDGLAPAGRLDIDSSGMLVLTQDGRIAKQIIGEESADIEKEYLVRVEGAITDNDLKLLNHGITLDDYELKPAKVNWQNKDQLNFILIEGRNRQIRKMCELVGLRVNGLKRVRIGNVRLNDLPEGKWRFLSEEESF
;
A
#
# COMPACT_ATOMS: atom_id res chain seq x y z
N MET A 1 28.63 -3.76 -20.92
CA MET A 1 27.24 -3.75 -20.38
C MET A 1 27.21 -4.71 -19.21
N GLU A 2 26.55 -4.31 -18.11
CA GLU A 2 26.45 -5.13 -16.87
C GLU A 2 25.31 -6.14 -16.99
N GLN A 3 25.55 -7.37 -16.56
CA GLN A 3 24.54 -8.42 -16.45
C GLN A 3 23.76 -8.26 -15.15
N VAL A 4 22.44 -8.35 -15.23
CA VAL A 4 21.49 -8.15 -14.14
C VAL A 4 20.64 -9.42 -13.97
N ARG A 5 20.21 -9.73 -12.75
CA ARG A 5 19.29 -10.86 -12.51
C ARG A 5 18.01 -10.72 -13.35
N ILE A 6 17.56 -11.80 -13.98
CA ILE A 6 16.34 -11.83 -14.78
C ILE A 6 15.12 -11.37 -13.94
N SER A 7 15.03 -11.75 -12.67
CA SER A 7 13.95 -11.29 -11.80
C SER A 7 13.92 -9.76 -11.60
N LYS A 8 15.10 -9.11 -11.63
CA LYS A 8 15.19 -7.66 -11.63
C LYS A 8 14.69 -7.05 -12.94
N ILE A 9 15.08 -7.64 -14.09
CA ILE A 9 14.64 -7.19 -15.41
C ILE A 9 13.13 -7.28 -15.55
N LEU A 10 12.52 -8.43 -15.17
CA LEU A 10 11.06 -8.63 -15.19
C LEU A 10 10.32 -7.58 -14.34
N SER A 11 10.91 -7.24 -13.18
CA SER A 11 10.35 -6.21 -12.30
C SER A 11 10.50 -4.79 -12.87
N GLU A 12 11.62 -4.48 -13.51
CA GLU A 12 11.86 -3.20 -14.20
C GLU A 12 10.92 -3.03 -15.40
N LEU A 13 10.60 -4.12 -16.10
CA LEU A 13 9.60 -4.15 -17.20
C LEU A 13 8.14 -4.10 -16.70
N GLY A 14 7.89 -4.05 -15.39
CA GLY A 14 6.54 -4.02 -14.82
C GLY A 14 5.73 -5.32 -15.01
N LEU A 15 6.38 -6.42 -15.41
CA LEU A 15 5.68 -7.68 -15.68
C LEU A 15 5.25 -8.42 -14.40
N CYS A 16 6.06 -8.35 -13.35
CA CYS A 16 5.78 -8.91 -12.01
C CYS A 16 6.78 -8.34 -10.99
N SER A 17 6.60 -8.59 -9.70
CA SER A 17 7.61 -8.27 -8.69
C SER A 17 8.81 -9.23 -8.77
N ARG A 18 9.94 -8.87 -8.15
CA ARG A 18 11.14 -9.74 -8.08
C ARG A 18 10.85 -11.10 -7.47
N ARG A 19 10.09 -11.14 -6.35
CA ARG A 19 9.72 -12.39 -5.67
C ARG A 19 8.81 -13.28 -6.52
N GLU A 20 7.92 -12.68 -7.30
CA GLU A 20 7.07 -13.41 -8.25
C GLU A 20 7.87 -13.92 -9.43
N ALA A 21 8.79 -13.10 -9.95
CA ALA A 21 9.72 -13.51 -11.00
C ALA A 21 10.55 -14.72 -10.60
N ASP A 22 11.09 -14.73 -9.38
CA ASP A 22 11.85 -15.88 -8.87
C ASP A 22 10.97 -17.15 -8.83
N LYS A 23 9.70 -17.06 -8.35
CA LYS A 23 8.75 -18.18 -8.40
C LYS A 23 8.42 -18.64 -9.83
N TYR A 24 8.31 -17.71 -10.78
CA TYR A 24 8.05 -18.05 -12.17
C TYR A 24 9.27 -18.69 -12.84
N ILE A 25 10.48 -18.30 -12.48
CA ILE A 25 11.73 -18.94 -12.92
C ILE A 25 11.77 -20.38 -12.43
N GLU A 26 11.59 -20.63 -11.13
CA GLU A 26 11.53 -21.98 -10.56
C GLU A 26 10.50 -22.90 -11.23
N GLN A 27 9.41 -22.33 -11.72
CA GLN A 27 8.34 -23.06 -12.44
C GLN A 27 8.61 -23.22 -13.94
N GLY A 28 9.75 -22.73 -14.47
CA GLY A 28 10.05 -22.74 -15.90
C GLY A 28 9.09 -21.87 -16.74
N LEU A 29 8.53 -20.80 -16.15
CA LEU A 29 7.54 -19.93 -16.79
C LEU A 29 8.14 -18.63 -17.36
N VAL A 30 9.47 -18.55 -17.44
CA VAL A 30 10.23 -17.42 -17.95
C VAL A 30 11.05 -17.82 -19.17
N LEU A 31 11.07 -16.97 -20.20
CA LEU A 31 11.91 -17.14 -21.37
C LEU A 31 12.98 -16.05 -21.42
N LEU A 32 14.19 -16.44 -21.80
CA LEU A 32 15.28 -15.55 -22.20
C LEU A 32 15.66 -15.87 -23.65
N ASP A 33 15.46 -14.92 -24.55
CA ASP A 33 15.67 -15.09 -25.99
C ASP A 33 14.99 -16.36 -26.56
N GLY A 34 13.77 -16.65 -26.08
CA GLY A 34 12.97 -17.79 -26.49
C GLY A 34 13.30 -19.11 -25.81
N LYS A 35 14.31 -19.17 -24.93
CA LYS A 35 14.68 -20.38 -24.17
C LYS A 35 14.18 -20.30 -22.74
N VAL A 36 13.67 -21.41 -22.22
CA VAL A 36 13.20 -21.51 -20.82
C VAL A 36 14.36 -21.30 -19.86
N VAL A 37 14.11 -20.50 -18.83
CA VAL A 37 15.00 -20.30 -17.68
C VAL A 37 14.31 -20.80 -16.43
N ASP A 38 14.94 -21.74 -15.72
CA ASP A 38 14.45 -22.38 -14.50
C ASP A 38 15.42 -22.33 -13.32
N GLU A 39 16.59 -21.73 -13.51
CA GLU A 39 17.62 -21.55 -12.48
C GLU A 39 17.54 -20.17 -11.85
N LEU A 40 17.35 -20.13 -10.50
CA LEU A 40 17.37 -18.88 -9.74
C LEU A 40 18.71 -18.17 -9.81
N GLY A 41 18.66 -16.86 -9.84
CA GLY A 41 19.88 -16.03 -9.89
C GLY A 41 20.46 -15.87 -11.29
N THR A 42 19.91 -16.52 -12.32
CA THR A 42 20.31 -16.34 -13.71
C THR A 42 20.33 -14.86 -14.09
N LYS A 43 21.42 -14.45 -14.77
CA LYS A 43 21.66 -13.07 -15.20
C LYS A 43 21.52 -12.95 -16.70
N ALA A 44 21.09 -11.78 -17.15
CA ALA A 44 20.95 -11.42 -18.55
C ALA A 44 21.36 -9.95 -18.76
N TYR A 45 21.63 -9.57 -20.00
CA TYR A 45 21.76 -8.17 -20.38
C TYR A 45 20.36 -7.56 -20.57
N ARG A 46 20.17 -6.29 -20.20
CA ARG A 46 18.86 -5.58 -20.42
C ARG A 46 18.43 -5.50 -21.89
N SER A 47 19.36 -5.71 -22.83
CA SER A 47 19.07 -5.78 -24.27
C SER A 47 18.49 -7.13 -24.72
N GLN A 48 18.58 -8.16 -23.88
CA GLN A 48 18.02 -9.48 -24.19
C GLN A 48 16.52 -9.51 -23.95
N LYS A 49 15.81 -10.31 -24.73
CA LYS A 49 14.36 -10.43 -24.64
C LYS A 49 13.97 -11.35 -23.48
N VAL A 50 13.37 -10.79 -22.43
CA VAL A 50 12.86 -11.56 -21.28
C VAL A 50 11.33 -11.55 -21.32
N GLU A 51 10.68 -12.71 -21.25
CA GLU A 51 9.24 -12.85 -21.38
C GLU A 51 8.66 -13.80 -20.34
N LEU A 52 7.41 -13.52 -19.90
CA LEU A 52 6.60 -14.47 -19.14
C LEU A 52 5.78 -15.35 -20.10
N LEU A 53 5.72 -16.66 -19.84
CA LEU A 53 4.81 -17.56 -20.52
C LEU A 53 3.33 -17.22 -20.22
N LYS A 54 2.43 -17.65 -21.11
CA LYS A 54 0.98 -17.37 -21.00
C LYS A 54 0.41 -17.72 -19.61
N LYS A 55 0.83 -18.84 -19.02
CA LYS A 55 0.40 -19.27 -17.68
C LYS A 55 0.78 -18.25 -16.59
N ALA A 56 2.01 -17.73 -16.62
CA ALA A 56 2.46 -16.70 -15.66
C ALA A 56 1.70 -15.38 -15.84
N ARG A 57 1.46 -14.97 -17.08
CA ARG A 57 0.66 -13.76 -17.39
C ARG A 57 -0.77 -13.90 -16.87
N LEU A 58 -1.40 -15.07 -17.07
CA LEU A 58 -2.73 -15.35 -16.54
C LEU A 58 -2.74 -15.31 -15.01
N ASN A 59 -1.77 -15.98 -14.35
CA ASN A 59 -1.65 -15.92 -12.89
C ASN A 59 -1.51 -14.49 -12.40
N GLN A 60 -0.80 -13.63 -13.13
CA GLN A 60 -0.61 -12.23 -12.77
C GLN A 60 -1.91 -11.41 -12.94
N SER A 61 -2.71 -11.70 -13.99
CA SER A 61 -3.97 -10.98 -14.22
C SER A 61 -5.09 -11.38 -13.23
N LEU A 62 -4.97 -12.52 -12.57
CA LEU A 62 -5.95 -13.00 -11.57
C LEU A 62 -5.69 -12.46 -10.16
N LYS A 63 -4.62 -11.69 -9.96
CA LYS A 63 -4.26 -11.15 -8.65
C LYS A 63 -5.20 -10.05 -8.21
N ALA A 64 -5.66 -10.16 -6.99
CA ALA A 64 -6.57 -9.20 -6.39
C ALA A 64 -5.82 -8.12 -5.58
N THR A 65 -6.37 -6.92 -5.63
CA THR A 65 -6.06 -5.82 -4.71
C THR A 65 -7.35 -5.37 -4.06
N VAL A 66 -7.33 -5.20 -2.74
CA VAL A 66 -8.49 -4.77 -1.97
C VAL A 66 -8.17 -3.52 -1.16
N ILE A 67 -9.17 -2.68 -1.01
CA ILE A 67 -9.19 -1.50 -0.16
C ILE A 67 -10.02 -1.82 1.06
N LEU A 68 -9.40 -1.77 2.24
CA LEU A 68 -10.07 -1.95 3.54
C LEU A 68 -10.12 -0.60 4.26
N ASN A 69 -11.27 -0.23 4.79
CA ASN A 69 -11.36 0.82 5.79
C ASN A 69 -11.06 0.22 7.17
N LYS A 70 -9.77 0.17 7.51
CA LYS A 70 -9.27 -0.46 8.75
C LYS A 70 -9.80 0.28 9.98
N PRO A 71 -10.46 -0.40 10.93
CA PRO A 71 -10.79 0.17 12.23
C PRO A 71 -9.52 0.36 13.09
N VAL A 72 -9.63 1.14 14.16
CA VAL A 72 -8.66 1.11 15.26
C VAL A 72 -8.65 -0.27 15.93
N SER A 73 -7.62 -0.57 16.71
CA SER A 73 -7.41 -1.85 17.43
C SER A 73 -7.07 -3.05 16.54
N TYR A 74 -6.96 -2.88 15.23
CA TYR A 74 -6.45 -3.89 14.31
C TYR A 74 -5.03 -3.53 13.86
N ILE A 75 -4.14 -4.54 13.81
CA ILE A 75 -2.80 -4.38 13.26
C ILE A 75 -2.81 -4.58 11.73
N SER A 76 -1.89 -3.90 11.03
CA SER A 76 -1.84 -3.96 9.55
C SER A 76 -1.23 -5.25 9.00
N HIS A 77 -0.43 -5.97 9.78
CA HIS A 77 0.28 -7.20 9.38
C HIS A 77 -0.03 -8.34 10.35
N LEU A 78 0.44 -9.52 10.02
CA LEU A 78 0.35 -10.66 10.96
C LEU A 78 1.25 -10.40 12.16
N ASP A 79 0.77 -10.79 13.32
CA ASP A 79 1.50 -10.77 14.58
C ASP A 79 1.78 -12.23 14.98
N ASP A 80 3.05 -12.58 15.06
CA ASP A 80 3.48 -13.93 15.43
C ASP A 80 3.08 -14.26 16.88
N ASP A 81 3.02 -13.24 17.75
CA ASP A 81 2.65 -13.36 19.16
C ASP A 81 1.13 -13.48 19.37
N LYS A 82 0.31 -13.28 18.33
CA LYS A 82 -1.16 -13.36 18.35
C LYS A 82 -1.86 -12.48 19.40
N GLU A 83 -1.17 -11.48 19.93
CA GLU A 83 -1.73 -10.53 20.88
C GLU A 83 -2.79 -9.63 20.25
N PHE A 84 -2.60 -9.29 18.97
CA PHE A 84 -3.49 -8.37 18.25
C PHE A 84 -4.17 -9.04 17.06
N THR A 85 -5.38 -8.57 16.74
CA THR A 85 -6.13 -9.06 15.58
C THR A 85 -5.63 -8.40 14.28
N PRO A 86 -5.18 -9.18 13.29
CA PRO A 86 -4.74 -8.62 12.02
C PRO A 86 -5.93 -8.08 11.19
N ALA A 87 -5.74 -6.94 10.54
CA ALA A 87 -6.75 -6.31 9.70
C ALA A 87 -7.20 -7.21 8.53
N SER A 88 -6.33 -8.12 8.07
CA SER A 88 -6.67 -9.10 7.02
C SER A 88 -7.79 -10.05 7.43
N SER A 89 -8.06 -10.22 8.73
CA SER A 89 -9.19 -11.03 9.22
C SER A 89 -10.55 -10.45 8.84
N LEU A 90 -10.61 -9.13 8.58
CA LEU A 90 -11.81 -8.44 8.13
C LEU A 90 -12.15 -8.69 6.66
N ILE A 91 -11.25 -9.26 5.88
CA ILE A 91 -11.51 -9.59 4.47
C ILE A 91 -12.36 -10.87 4.39
N THR A 92 -13.64 -10.72 4.64
CA THR A 92 -14.66 -11.78 4.61
C THR A 92 -15.80 -11.40 3.67
N PRO A 93 -16.59 -12.36 3.16
CA PRO A 93 -17.77 -12.04 2.35
C PRO A 93 -18.74 -11.09 3.04
N ASP A 94 -18.95 -11.25 4.35
CA ASP A 94 -19.91 -10.45 5.13
C ASP A 94 -19.46 -8.99 5.30
N ASN A 95 -18.18 -8.74 5.16
CA ASN A 95 -17.60 -7.39 5.22
C ASN A 95 -17.37 -6.76 3.84
N TYR A 96 -17.71 -7.45 2.78
CA TYR A 96 -17.64 -6.90 1.44
C TYR A 96 -18.66 -5.75 1.27
N TYR A 97 -18.18 -4.61 0.80
CA TYR A 97 -18.99 -3.44 0.51
C TYR A 97 -19.29 -3.34 -0.98
N ASN A 98 -20.54 -3.51 -1.32
CA ASN A 98 -21.02 -3.46 -2.68
C ASN A 98 -21.86 -2.19 -2.90
N SER A 99 -21.21 -1.10 -3.34
CA SER A 99 -21.88 0.16 -3.65
C SER A 99 -22.69 0.14 -4.97
N GLN A 100 -22.52 -0.91 -5.80
CA GLN A 100 -23.09 -0.95 -7.16
C GLN A 100 -23.91 -2.21 -7.47
N ASN A 101 -24.44 -2.91 -6.46
CA ASN A 101 -25.18 -4.18 -6.66
C ASN A 101 -24.41 -5.27 -7.42
N GLN A 102 -23.08 -5.27 -7.37
CA GLN A 102 -22.27 -6.36 -7.88
C GLN A 102 -22.45 -7.60 -7.00
N GLU A 103 -22.38 -8.78 -7.57
CA GLU A 103 -22.49 -10.03 -6.82
C GLU A 103 -21.43 -10.11 -5.71
N THR A 104 -21.86 -10.48 -4.51
CA THR A 104 -20.93 -10.67 -3.38
C THR A 104 -19.91 -11.75 -3.74
N PRO A 105 -18.60 -11.52 -3.60
CA PRO A 105 -17.60 -12.52 -3.89
C PRO A 105 -17.85 -13.78 -3.05
N SER A 106 -18.04 -14.92 -3.71
CA SER A 106 -18.20 -16.20 -3.04
C SER A 106 -16.86 -16.85 -2.75
N LYS A 107 -16.82 -17.76 -1.76
CA LYS A 107 -15.60 -18.56 -1.48
C LYS A 107 -15.10 -19.38 -2.68
N ARG A 108 -15.96 -19.61 -3.67
CA ARG A 108 -15.62 -20.32 -4.92
C ARG A 108 -15.16 -19.40 -6.03
N ASN A 109 -15.31 -18.07 -5.85
CA ASN A 109 -14.77 -17.11 -6.81
C ASN A 109 -13.25 -17.03 -6.60
N PRO A 110 -12.41 -17.30 -7.61
CA PRO A 110 -10.96 -17.18 -7.52
C PRO A 110 -10.49 -15.79 -7.05
N ILE A 111 -11.27 -14.76 -7.35
CA ILE A 111 -11.02 -13.37 -6.92
C ILE A 111 -11.14 -13.21 -5.39
N PHE A 112 -11.89 -14.11 -4.72
CA PHE A 112 -12.06 -14.08 -3.26
C PHE A 112 -11.02 -14.91 -2.50
N ASN A 113 -10.07 -15.53 -3.16
CA ASN A 113 -8.97 -16.20 -2.47
C ASN A 113 -8.12 -15.17 -1.73
N ARG A 114 -8.08 -15.27 -0.39
CA ARG A 114 -7.29 -14.40 0.47
C ARG A 114 -5.80 -14.79 0.54
N ASP A 115 -5.46 -15.97 0.05
CA ASP A 115 -4.09 -16.47 0.09
C ASP A 115 -3.14 -15.51 -0.64
N GLY A 116 -2.10 -15.10 0.06
CA GLY A 116 -1.12 -14.16 -0.49
C GLY A 116 -1.54 -12.68 -0.49
N LEU A 117 -2.73 -12.33 0.03
CA LEU A 117 -3.04 -10.92 0.32
C LEU A 117 -2.11 -10.41 1.43
N ALA A 118 -1.31 -9.42 1.10
CA ALA A 118 -0.39 -8.78 2.03
C ALA A 118 -0.62 -7.26 2.04
N PRO A 119 -0.43 -6.59 3.17
CA PRO A 119 -0.59 -5.14 3.23
C PRO A 119 0.50 -4.43 2.42
N ALA A 120 0.08 -3.51 1.54
CA ALA A 120 0.95 -2.57 0.85
C ALA A 120 1.07 -1.29 1.70
N GLY A 121 1.95 -1.34 2.69
CA GLY A 121 2.12 -0.30 3.71
C GLY A 121 1.40 -0.62 5.01
N ARG A 122 1.57 0.27 5.98
CA ARG A 122 1.09 0.08 7.34
C ARG A 122 0.21 1.25 7.78
N LEU A 123 -0.69 0.97 8.71
CA LEU A 123 -1.33 1.91 9.61
C LEU A 123 -1.10 1.42 11.04
N ASP A 124 -0.85 2.33 11.95
CA ASP A 124 -0.70 2.00 13.36
C ASP A 124 -2.01 1.43 13.92
N ILE A 125 -1.92 0.71 15.03
CA ILE A 125 -3.07 0.08 15.69
C ILE A 125 -4.12 1.11 16.11
N ASP A 126 -3.68 2.30 16.52
CA ASP A 126 -4.50 3.44 16.95
C ASP A 126 -4.89 4.39 15.79
N SER A 127 -4.68 3.96 14.55
CA SER A 127 -5.03 4.70 13.34
C SER A 127 -6.04 3.92 12.50
N SER A 128 -6.94 4.63 11.82
CA SER A 128 -7.99 4.04 10.98
C SER A 128 -7.85 4.45 9.52
N GLY A 129 -8.74 3.93 8.68
CA GLY A 129 -8.86 4.35 7.29
C GLY A 129 -8.24 3.40 6.28
N MET A 130 -7.87 3.93 5.12
CA MET A 130 -7.45 3.14 3.96
C MET A 130 -6.23 2.29 4.25
N LEU A 131 -6.41 0.98 4.21
CA LEU A 131 -5.35 -0.03 4.15
C LEU A 131 -5.51 -0.81 2.85
N VAL A 132 -4.45 -0.83 2.03
CA VAL A 132 -4.40 -1.62 0.80
C VAL A 132 -3.80 -2.97 1.10
N LEU A 133 -4.50 -4.06 0.72
CA LEU A 133 -3.94 -5.40 0.73
C LEU A 133 -3.92 -5.92 -0.71
N THR A 134 -2.81 -6.51 -1.12
CA THR A 134 -2.64 -6.94 -2.51
C THR A 134 -1.90 -8.25 -2.62
N GLN A 135 -2.26 -9.04 -3.64
CA GLN A 135 -1.51 -10.20 -4.10
C GLN A 135 -0.48 -9.79 -5.16
N ASP A 136 -0.61 -8.58 -5.72
CA ASP A 136 0.25 -8.09 -6.80
C ASP A 136 1.42 -7.28 -6.25
N GLY A 137 2.60 -7.86 -6.34
CA GLY A 137 3.83 -7.19 -5.90
C GLY A 137 4.18 -5.92 -6.69
N ARG A 138 3.59 -5.70 -7.87
CA ARG A 138 3.75 -4.43 -8.63
C ARG A 138 3.02 -3.30 -7.93
N ILE A 139 1.79 -3.55 -7.48
CA ILE A 139 0.99 -2.59 -6.69
C ILE A 139 1.69 -2.30 -5.35
N ALA A 140 2.18 -3.35 -4.67
CA ALA A 140 2.93 -3.14 -3.43
C ALA A 140 4.18 -2.27 -3.67
N LYS A 141 4.97 -2.53 -4.74
CA LYS A 141 6.13 -1.72 -5.10
C LYS A 141 5.76 -0.26 -5.40
N GLN A 142 4.65 -0.04 -6.08
CA GLN A 142 4.15 1.30 -6.39
C GLN A 142 3.83 2.10 -5.11
N ILE A 143 3.20 1.48 -4.10
CA ILE A 143 2.75 2.16 -2.87
C ILE A 143 3.87 2.34 -1.84
N ILE A 144 4.79 1.36 -1.70
CA ILE A 144 5.79 1.31 -0.63
C ILE A 144 7.23 1.11 -1.11
N GLY A 145 7.47 0.99 -2.42
CA GLY A 145 8.80 0.85 -3.00
C GLY A 145 9.56 2.17 -3.08
N GLU A 146 10.79 2.12 -3.56
CA GLU A 146 11.60 3.32 -3.81
C GLU A 146 10.94 4.28 -4.82
N GLU A 147 10.15 3.74 -5.75
CA GLU A 147 9.38 4.50 -6.73
C GLU A 147 8.12 5.18 -6.14
N SER A 148 7.78 4.89 -4.88
CA SER A 148 6.64 5.52 -4.17
C SER A 148 6.94 6.91 -3.64
N ALA A 149 8.14 7.45 -3.92
CA ALA A 149 8.62 8.72 -3.37
C ALA A 149 7.71 9.92 -3.68
N ASP A 150 6.83 9.80 -4.69
CA ASP A 150 5.92 10.86 -5.11
C ASP A 150 4.44 10.54 -4.83
N ILE A 151 4.14 9.35 -4.27
CA ILE A 151 2.75 8.98 -3.98
C ILE A 151 2.26 9.68 -2.72
N GLU A 152 1.36 10.61 -2.91
CA GLU A 152 0.71 11.32 -1.81
C GLU A 152 -0.18 10.39 -0.98
N LYS A 153 -0.13 10.57 0.33
CA LYS A 153 -1.02 9.93 1.29
C LYS A 153 -1.71 11.03 2.10
N GLU A 154 -3.04 11.03 2.07
CA GLU A 154 -3.86 12.05 2.71
C GLU A 154 -4.53 11.51 3.98
N TYR A 155 -4.45 12.32 5.03
CA TYR A 155 -4.92 11.97 6.36
C TYR A 155 -5.80 13.07 6.93
N LEU A 156 -6.91 12.67 7.56
CA LEU A 156 -7.68 13.52 8.46
C LEU A 156 -7.23 13.26 9.90
N VAL A 157 -6.80 14.30 10.56
CA VAL A 157 -6.16 14.23 11.89
C VAL A 157 -6.94 15.07 12.87
N ARG A 158 -7.69 14.41 13.77
CA ARG A 158 -8.39 15.11 14.85
C ARG A 158 -7.42 15.43 15.97
N VAL A 159 -7.39 16.68 16.36
CA VAL A 159 -6.43 17.19 17.34
C VAL A 159 -7.11 17.96 18.46
N GLU A 160 -6.42 18.04 19.58
CA GLU A 160 -6.73 18.90 20.72
C GLU A 160 -5.54 19.81 20.98
N GLY A 161 -5.79 21.07 21.29
CA GLY A 161 -4.80 22.10 21.48
C GLY A 161 -5.02 23.27 20.52
N ALA A 162 -4.11 24.26 20.58
CA ALA A 162 -4.12 25.42 19.70
C ALA A 162 -2.70 25.65 19.17
N ILE A 163 -2.63 26.02 17.91
CA ILE A 163 -1.36 26.35 17.25
C ILE A 163 -1.47 27.73 16.59
N THR A 164 -0.31 28.37 16.43
CA THR A 164 -0.17 29.62 15.70
C THR A 164 -0.02 29.37 14.20
N ASP A 165 -0.12 30.43 13.41
CA ASP A 165 0.18 30.35 11.96
C ASP A 165 1.64 29.93 11.69
N ASN A 166 2.57 30.26 12.62
CA ASN A 166 3.96 29.83 12.49
C ASN A 166 4.11 28.32 12.74
N ASP A 167 3.39 27.76 13.70
CA ASP A 167 3.36 26.30 13.93
C ASP A 167 2.77 25.57 12.73
N LEU A 168 1.71 26.12 12.12
CA LEU A 168 1.14 25.54 10.89
C LEU A 168 2.15 25.60 9.73
N LYS A 169 2.92 26.68 9.59
CA LYS A 169 4.01 26.76 8.60
C LYS A 169 5.10 25.73 8.90
N LEU A 170 5.45 25.55 10.19
CA LEU A 170 6.42 24.54 10.60
C LEU A 170 5.96 23.12 10.24
N LEU A 171 4.67 22.78 10.45
CA LEU A 171 4.09 21.50 10.04
C LEU A 171 4.19 21.28 8.53
N ASN A 172 4.13 22.32 7.72
CA ASN A 172 4.26 22.24 6.28
C ASN A 172 5.71 22.06 5.81
N HIS A 173 6.68 22.61 6.57
CA HIS A 173 8.06 22.67 6.09
C HIS A 173 9.07 22.79 7.24
N GLY A 174 10.12 21.98 7.18
CA GLY A 174 11.30 22.18 8.03
C GLY A 174 11.27 21.44 9.37
N ILE A 175 10.45 20.43 9.55
CA ILE A 175 10.50 19.59 10.75
C ILE A 175 11.61 18.55 10.62
N THR A 176 12.46 18.49 11.65
CA THR A 176 13.41 17.39 11.85
C THR A 176 12.88 16.45 12.93
N LEU A 177 12.75 15.16 12.62
CA LEU A 177 12.36 14.10 13.55
C LEU A 177 13.47 13.04 13.62
N ASP A 178 13.90 12.70 14.83
CA ASP A 178 14.90 11.64 15.04
C ASP A 178 16.13 11.83 14.13
N ASP A 179 16.71 13.06 14.09
CA ASP A 179 17.84 13.50 13.26
C ASP A 179 17.61 13.41 11.74
N TYR A 180 16.35 13.28 11.32
CA TYR A 180 15.98 13.24 9.91
C TYR A 180 15.10 14.44 9.54
N GLU A 181 15.53 15.20 8.54
CA GLU A 181 14.74 16.28 7.96
C GLU A 181 13.60 15.69 7.11
N LEU A 182 12.36 15.97 7.53
CA LEU A 182 11.18 15.48 6.84
C LEU A 182 11.00 16.17 5.49
N LYS A 183 10.47 15.43 4.53
CA LYS A 183 10.00 16.02 3.28
C LYS A 183 8.86 17.01 3.55
N PRO A 184 8.72 18.08 2.72
CA PRO A 184 7.60 19.00 2.84
C PRO A 184 6.26 18.28 2.83
N ALA A 185 5.37 18.73 3.70
CA ALA A 185 3.99 18.27 3.78
C ALA A 185 3.04 19.37 3.30
N LYS A 186 1.78 19.01 2.99
CA LYS A 186 0.69 20.00 2.84
C LYS A 186 -0.24 19.82 4.03
N VAL A 187 -0.26 20.80 4.94
CA VAL A 187 -1.06 20.76 6.18
C VAL A 187 -1.95 21.97 6.24
N ASN A 188 -3.25 21.73 6.38
CA ASN A 188 -4.25 22.79 6.46
C ASN A 188 -5.33 22.41 7.48
N TRP A 189 -5.96 23.42 8.08
CA TRP A 189 -7.17 23.19 8.87
C TRP A 189 -8.33 22.77 7.97
N GLN A 190 -8.92 21.63 8.28
CA GLN A 190 -10.18 21.15 7.67
C GLN A 190 -11.38 21.80 8.39
N ASN A 191 -11.28 21.93 9.70
CA ASN A 191 -12.22 22.60 10.59
C ASN A 191 -11.51 22.93 11.92
N LYS A 192 -12.23 23.38 12.95
CA LYS A 192 -11.69 23.88 14.22
C LYS A 192 -10.84 22.86 15.02
N ASP A 193 -11.05 21.55 14.83
CA ASP A 193 -10.41 20.47 15.60
C ASP A 193 -9.83 19.37 14.68
N GLN A 194 -9.77 19.62 13.37
CA GLN A 194 -9.25 18.64 12.42
C GLN A 194 -8.33 19.27 11.39
N LEU A 195 -7.14 18.71 11.27
CA LEU A 195 -6.18 19.01 10.22
C LEU A 195 -6.27 18.00 9.08
N ASN A 196 -6.04 18.48 7.86
CA ASN A 196 -5.76 17.65 6.68
C ASN A 196 -4.25 17.65 6.45
N PHE A 197 -3.65 16.46 6.42
CA PHE A 197 -2.24 16.23 6.11
C PHE A 197 -2.10 15.50 4.78
N ILE A 198 -1.27 16.00 3.88
CA ILE A 198 -0.85 15.29 2.67
C ILE A 198 0.66 15.11 2.72
N LEU A 199 1.10 13.87 2.74
CA LEU A 199 2.51 13.46 2.83
C LEU A 199 2.90 12.59 1.65
N ILE A 200 4.15 12.72 1.19
CA ILE A 200 4.78 11.84 0.19
C ILE A 200 5.69 10.77 0.81
N GLU A 201 5.82 10.77 2.13
CA GLU A 201 6.59 9.78 2.90
C GLU A 201 5.75 9.22 4.04
N GLY A 202 6.26 8.22 4.75
CA GLY A 202 5.54 7.62 5.88
C GLY A 202 6.51 6.98 6.87
N ARG A 203 6.96 7.78 7.84
CA ARG A 203 7.80 7.29 8.94
C ARG A 203 6.96 6.83 10.13
N ASN A 204 7.57 6.06 11.01
CA ASN A 204 6.90 5.56 12.20
C ASN A 204 6.31 6.72 13.01
N ARG A 205 4.96 6.70 13.16
CA ARG A 205 4.16 7.68 13.90
C ARG A 205 4.43 9.16 13.53
N GLN A 206 4.83 9.41 12.27
CA GLN A 206 5.31 10.72 11.80
C GLN A 206 4.32 11.84 12.13
N ILE A 207 3.05 11.73 11.74
CA ILE A 207 2.04 12.78 11.96
C ILE A 207 1.85 13.06 13.45
N ARG A 208 1.85 12.03 14.30
CA ARG A 208 1.69 12.21 15.75
C ARG A 208 2.87 12.95 16.36
N LYS A 209 4.10 12.61 15.97
CA LYS A 209 5.31 13.30 16.39
C LYS A 209 5.34 14.76 15.88
N MET A 210 4.93 14.99 14.63
CA MET A 210 4.82 16.35 14.07
C MET A 210 3.83 17.21 14.89
N CYS A 211 2.66 16.66 15.20
CA CYS A 211 1.65 17.35 16.00
C CYS A 211 2.17 17.65 17.43
N GLU A 212 2.82 16.69 18.07
CA GLU A 212 3.38 16.82 19.42
C GLU A 212 4.43 17.94 19.49
N LEU A 213 5.28 18.10 18.47
CA LEU A 213 6.28 19.17 18.39
C LEU A 213 5.67 20.57 18.42
N VAL A 214 4.45 20.75 17.94
CA VAL A 214 3.73 22.02 17.97
C VAL A 214 2.68 22.09 19.09
N GLY A 215 2.74 21.17 20.07
CA GLY A 215 1.87 21.18 21.24
C GLY A 215 0.45 20.66 20.97
N LEU A 216 0.21 19.97 19.85
CA LEU A 216 -1.07 19.32 19.55
C LEU A 216 -1.09 17.86 20.00
N ARG A 217 -2.20 17.44 20.58
CA ARG A 217 -2.49 16.04 20.90
C ARG A 217 -3.40 15.44 19.83
N VAL A 218 -2.97 14.34 19.21
CA VAL A 218 -3.75 13.63 18.21
C VAL A 218 -4.74 12.67 18.87
N ASN A 219 -6.04 12.95 18.73
CA ASN A 219 -7.15 12.15 19.25
C ASN A 219 -7.70 11.15 18.22
N GLY A 220 -7.44 11.35 16.93
CA GLY A 220 -7.83 10.44 15.86
C GLY A 220 -7.02 10.69 14.59
N LEU A 221 -6.66 9.62 13.89
CA LEU A 221 -5.95 9.68 12.63
C LEU A 221 -6.57 8.69 11.64
N LYS A 222 -7.02 9.21 10.49
CA LYS A 222 -7.66 8.42 9.45
C LYS A 222 -7.02 8.70 8.09
N ARG A 223 -6.44 7.67 7.46
CA ARG A 223 -5.97 7.79 6.08
C ARG A 223 -7.14 7.67 5.10
N VAL A 224 -7.35 8.68 4.26
CA VAL A 224 -8.50 8.77 3.36
C VAL A 224 -8.14 8.62 1.88
N ARG A 225 -6.85 8.75 1.51
CA ARG A 225 -6.37 8.62 0.13
C ARG A 225 -4.94 8.11 0.07
N ILE A 226 -4.64 7.35 -0.96
CA ILE A 226 -3.29 6.99 -1.41
C ILE A 226 -3.24 7.21 -2.92
N GLY A 227 -2.32 8.04 -3.42
CA GLY A 227 -2.27 8.44 -4.81
C GLY A 227 -3.61 9.02 -5.28
N ASN A 228 -4.18 8.44 -6.33
CA ASN A 228 -5.50 8.83 -6.85
C ASN A 228 -6.66 8.07 -6.21
N VAL A 229 -6.38 6.98 -5.48
CA VAL A 229 -7.41 6.12 -4.87
C VAL A 229 -7.92 6.74 -3.58
N ARG A 230 -9.23 6.93 -3.49
CA ARG A 230 -9.93 7.50 -2.32
C ARG A 230 -10.73 6.44 -1.57
N LEU A 231 -10.83 6.63 -0.26
CA LEU A 231 -11.64 5.77 0.60
C LEU A 231 -13.14 5.95 0.32
N ASN A 232 -13.55 7.17 -0.04
CA ASN A 232 -14.94 7.57 -0.27
C ASN A 232 -15.85 7.18 0.92
N ASP A 233 -17.01 6.62 0.62
CA ASP A 233 -18.07 6.19 1.55
C ASP A 233 -17.90 4.77 2.08
N LEU A 234 -16.76 4.12 1.83
CA LEU A 234 -16.47 2.77 2.33
C LEU A 234 -16.58 2.75 3.86
N PRO A 235 -17.58 2.04 4.46
CA PRO A 235 -17.76 2.04 5.91
C PRO A 235 -16.59 1.40 6.65
N GLU A 236 -16.40 1.76 7.91
CA GLU A 236 -15.35 1.18 8.76
C GLU A 236 -15.57 -0.33 8.95
N GLY A 237 -14.49 -1.10 8.88
CA GLY A 237 -14.51 -2.56 8.90
C GLY A 237 -14.91 -3.22 7.58
N LYS A 238 -15.33 -2.44 6.59
CA LYS A 238 -15.69 -2.96 5.27
C LYS A 238 -14.55 -2.84 4.28
N TRP A 239 -14.61 -3.69 3.25
CA TRP A 239 -13.63 -3.73 2.18
C TRP A 239 -14.30 -3.84 0.80
N ARG A 240 -13.59 -3.38 -0.23
CA ARG A 240 -13.96 -3.50 -1.63
C ARG A 240 -12.75 -3.87 -2.48
N PHE A 241 -12.96 -4.35 -3.67
CA PHE A 241 -11.88 -4.44 -4.64
C PHE A 241 -11.42 -3.05 -5.13
N LEU A 242 -10.16 -2.96 -5.52
CA LEU A 242 -9.67 -1.88 -6.36
C LEU A 242 -10.37 -2.02 -7.71
N SER A 243 -11.01 -0.96 -8.21
CA SER A 243 -11.67 -1.01 -9.51
C SER A 243 -10.65 -0.94 -10.66
N GLU A 244 -11.06 -1.36 -11.86
CA GLU A 244 -10.21 -1.33 -13.06
C GLU A 244 -9.84 0.10 -13.48
N GLU A 245 -10.66 1.09 -13.10
CA GLU A 245 -10.44 2.51 -13.40
C GLU A 245 -9.54 3.20 -12.37
N GLU A 246 -9.28 2.57 -11.21
CA GLU A 246 -8.46 3.12 -10.15
C GLU A 246 -6.99 2.70 -10.31
N SER A 247 -6.09 3.66 -10.13
CA SER A 247 -4.63 3.44 -10.04
C SER A 247 -4.03 4.35 -8.97
N PHE A 248 -2.96 3.88 -8.33
CA PHE A 248 -2.22 4.65 -7.32
C PHE A 248 -1.25 5.63 -7.95
#